data_a58d72323fdee0dc2349d8aef5390337
#
_entry.id   a58d72323fdee0dc2349d8aef5390337
#
_cell.length_a   1.000
_cell.length_b   1.000
_cell.length_c   1.000
_cell.angle_alpha   90.00
_cell.angle_beta   90.00
_cell.angle_gamma   90.00
#
_symmetry.space_group_name_H-M   'P 1'
#
loop_
_entity.id
_entity.type
_entity.pdbx_description
1 polymer ?
#
loop_
_entity_poly.entity_id
_entity_poly.type
_entity_poly.pdbx_seq_one_letter_code
_entity_poly.pdbx_strand_id
1 'polypeptide(L)'
;MDISDSGFIAPHTISTNWSDIALFQQRNHNMLYHAKRYGKYFVLKGLSADCQLLTDHLLLQEKEFAFGVSLSHPHIAETYSLENVEGFGRCIVMEYVDGTTLAEWLTTNPSKSARQRVMMQLLDALEYIHSLQLVHHDLKSSNILITRNGLNVKLIDFGL
;
A
#
# COMPACT_ATOMS: atom_id res chain seq x y z
N MET A 1 20.04 26.15 18.33
CA MET A 1 20.11 24.69 18.18
C MET A 1 19.17 24.29 17.05
N ASP A 2 19.72 24.26 15.83
CA ASP A 2 18.98 23.96 14.60
C ASP A 2 18.62 22.47 14.56
N ILE A 3 17.33 22.17 14.64
CA ILE A 3 16.75 20.86 14.28
C ILE A 3 16.17 20.94 12.87
N SER A 4 17.04 21.24 11.93
CA SER A 4 16.77 21.14 10.51
C SER A 4 17.74 20.12 9.92
N ASP A 5 17.43 18.85 10.06
CA ASP A 5 17.81 17.84 9.06
C ASP A 5 17.21 16.49 9.44
N SER A 6 15.89 16.35 9.36
CA SER A 6 15.32 15.05 9.09
C SER A 6 15.48 14.82 7.59
N GLY A 7 16.72 14.55 7.19
CA GLY A 7 17.06 14.21 5.84
C GLY A 7 16.33 12.92 5.43
N PHE A 8 15.15 13.04 4.83
CA PHE A 8 14.65 12.03 3.94
C PHE A 8 15.69 11.92 2.81
N ILE A 9 16.56 10.94 2.93
CA ILE A 9 17.50 10.60 1.86
C ILE A 9 16.63 10.10 0.72
N ALA A 10 16.39 10.96 -0.27
CA ALA A 10 15.82 10.50 -1.53
C ALA A 10 16.65 9.31 -2.01
N PRO A 11 16.04 8.18 -2.39
CA PRO A 11 16.79 7.00 -2.78
C PRO A 11 17.59 7.32 -4.06
N HIS A 12 18.88 7.61 -3.90
CA HIS A 12 19.79 7.87 -5.01
C HIS A 12 20.30 6.59 -5.68
N THR A 13 20.10 5.45 -5.01
CA THR A 13 20.56 4.15 -5.51
C THR A 13 19.44 3.48 -6.31
N ILE A 14 19.73 3.09 -7.56
CA ILE A 14 18.81 2.31 -8.37
C ILE A 14 18.82 0.87 -7.86
N SER A 15 17.64 0.37 -7.49
CA SER A 15 17.45 -1.02 -7.08
C SER A 15 17.28 -1.91 -8.32
N THR A 16 18.16 -2.89 -8.48
CA THR A 16 18.16 -3.85 -9.62
C THR A 16 17.72 -5.26 -9.20
N ASN A 17 17.37 -5.48 -7.93
CA ASN A 17 17.10 -6.82 -7.39
C ASN A 17 15.66 -7.29 -7.58
N TRP A 18 14.91 -6.64 -8.44
CA TRP A 18 13.53 -6.97 -8.75
C TRP A 18 13.42 -7.85 -9.99
N SER A 19 12.54 -8.86 -9.94
CA SER A 19 12.19 -9.73 -11.05
C SER A 19 10.67 -9.83 -11.20
N ASP A 20 10.21 -10.37 -12.35
CA ASP A 20 8.80 -10.62 -12.65
C ASP A 20 7.91 -9.38 -12.43
N ILE A 21 8.41 -8.19 -12.80
CA ILE A 21 7.65 -6.96 -12.65
C ILE A 21 6.55 -6.92 -13.70
N ALA A 22 5.30 -6.90 -13.26
CA ALA A 22 4.13 -6.88 -14.14
C ALA A 22 3.08 -5.87 -13.64
N LEU A 23 2.66 -4.97 -14.53
CA LEU A 23 1.57 -4.04 -14.24
C LEU A 23 0.26 -4.82 -14.05
N PHE A 24 -0.44 -4.60 -12.95
CA PHE A 24 -1.76 -5.20 -12.72
C PHE A 24 -2.87 -4.17 -12.56
N GLN A 25 -2.52 -2.92 -12.23
CA GLN A 25 -3.52 -1.87 -12.07
C GLN A 25 -2.91 -0.49 -12.34
N GLN A 26 -3.70 0.35 -12.98
CA GLN A 26 -3.44 1.79 -13.12
C GLN A 26 -4.63 2.55 -12.53
N ARG A 27 -4.36 3.49 -11.64
CA ARG A 27 -5.36 4.39 -11.05
C ARG A 27 -4.84 5.82 -11.08
N ASN A 28 -5.52 6.68 -11.85
CA ASN A 28 -5.06 8.06 -12.05
C ASN A 28 -3.58 8.09 -12.48
N HIS A 29 -2.71 8.65 -11.66
CA HIS A 29 -1.28 8.77 -11.89
C HIS A 29 -0.45 7.65 -11.25
N ASN A 30 -1.09 6.73 -10.53
CA ASN A 30 -0.43 5.61 -9.86
C ASN A 30 -0.41 4.36 -10.73
N MET A 31 0.76 3.74 -10.80
CA MET A 31 1.01 2.48 -11.49
C MET A 31 1.33 1.42 -10.44
N LEU A 32 0.54 0.36 -10.39
CA LEU A 32 0.72 -0.73 -9.44
C LEU A 32 1.24 -1.97 -10.15
N TYR A 33 2.39 -2.46 -9.71
CA TYR A 33 3.05 -3.63 -10.26
C TYR A 33 3.16 -4.73 -9.20
N HIS A 34 2.96 -5.98 -9.62
CA HIS A 34 3.49 -7.12 -8.90
C HIS A 34 4.98 -7.25 -9.22
N ALA A 35 5.79 -7.58 -8.24
CA ALA A 35 7.21 -7.83 -8.44
C ALA A 35 7.70 -8.88 -7.47
N LYS A 36 8.82 -9.54 -7.80
CA LYS A 36 9.49 -10.49 -6.92
C LYS A 36 10.84 -9.98 -6.48
N ARG A 37 11.18 -10.27 -5.23
CA ARG A 37 12.53 -10.11 -4.68
C ARG A 37 12.79 -11.23 -3.66
N TYR A 38 13.91 -11.92 -3.81
CA TYR A 38 14.27 -13.09 -2.98
C TYR A 38 13.16 -14.16 -2.89
N GLY A 39 12.49 -14.41 -4.01
CA GLY A 39 11.43 -15.41 -4.09
C GLY A 39 10.08 -15.01 -3.48
N LYS A 40 9.94 -13.79 -2.97
CA LYS A 40 8.69 -13.27 -2.40
C LYS A 40 8.06 -12.23 -3.30
N TYR A 41 6.72 -12.19 -3.30
CA TYR A 41 5.95 -11.16 -4.00
C TYR A 41 5.82 -9.88 -3.17
N PHE A 42 5.83 -8.76 -3.90
CA PHE A 42 5.61 -7.41 -3.39
C PHE A 42 4.72 -6.63 -4.36
N VAL A 43 4.16 -5.53 -3.87
CA VAL A 43 3.55 -4.51 -4.72
C VAL A 43 4.50 -3.34 -4.82
N LEU A 44 4.78 -2.88 -6.04
CA LEU A 44 5.47 -1.63 -6.30
C LEU A 44 4.43 -0.60 -6.75
N LYS A 45 4.31 0.50 -6.00
CA LYS A 45 3.44 1.63 -6.33
C LYS A 45 4.30 2.76 -6.86
N GLY A 46 4.33 2.92 -8.17
CA GLY A 46 5.04 3.97 -8.89
C GLY A 46 4.11 5.05 -9.41
N LEU A 47 4.70 6.07 -10.02
CA LEU A 47 3.99 7.12 -10.75
C LEU A 47 4.03 6.84 -12.25
N SER A 48 3.02 7.31 -12.99
CA SER A 48 3.06 7.34 -14.45
C SER A 48 4.24 8.18 -14.95
N ALA A 49 4.75 7.88 -16.15
CA ALA A 49 5.92 8.54 -16.71
C ALA A 49 5.80 10.08 -16.70
N ASP A 50 4.62 10.61 -17.01
CA ASP A 50 4.34 12.05 -17.01
C ASP A 50 4.46 12.69 -15.62
N CYS A 51 4.16 11.94 -14.57
CA CYS A 51 4.14 12.42 -13.18
C CYS A 51 5.47 12.20 -12.44
N GLN A 52 6.34 11.32 -12.94
CA GLN A 52 7.66 11.07 -12.34
C GLN A 52 8.60 12.30 -12.35
N LEU A 53 8.33 13.28 -13.19
CA LEU A 53 9.09 14.52 -13.30
C LEU A 53 8.43 15.70 -12.56
N LEU A 54 7.22 15.53 -12.03
CA LEU A 54 6.47 16.58 -11.38
C LEU A 54 6.73 16.57 -9.86
N THR A 55 7.32 17.65 -9.37
CA THR A 55 7.68 17.80 -7.94
C THR A 55 6.52 17.54 -7.00
N ASP A 56 5.32 18.03 -7.32
CA ASP A 56 4.13 17.88 -6.47
C ASP A 56 3.74 16.40 -6.31
N HIS A 57 3.79 15.60 -7.38
CA HIS A 57 3.51 14.17 -7.32
C HIS A 57 4.59 13.41 -6.54
N LEU A 58 5.84 13.82 -6.67
CA LEU A 58 6.93 13.23 -5.91
C LEU A 58 6.80 13.52 -4.40
N LEU A 59 6.41 14.74 -4.03
CA LEU A 59 6.15 15.12 -2.64
C LEU A 59 4.94 14.38 -2.03
N LEU A 60 3.87 14.20 -2.82
CA LEU A 60 2.72 13.41 -2.39
C LEU A 60 3.10 11.94 -2.16
N GLN A 61 3.92 11.36 -3.04
CA GLN A 61 4.42 10.00 -2.88
C GLN A 61 5.29 9.85 -1.62
N GLU A 62 6.12 10.85 -1.32
CA GLU A 62 6.92 10.86 -0.08
C GLU A 62 6.04 10.93 1.17
N LYS A 63 5.01 11.76 1.18
CA LYS A 63 4.03 11.83 2.27
C LYS A 63 3.28 10.52 2.45
N GLU A 64 2.84 9.91 1.36
CA GLU A 64 2.18 8.60 1.39
C GLU A 64 3.10 7.53 1.97
N PHE A 65 4.36 7.50 1.53
CA PHE A 65 5.35 6.58 2.07
C PHE A 65 5.59 6.82 3.56
N ALA A 66 5.86 8.06 3.98
CA ALA A 66 6.11 8.40 5.37
C ALA A 66 4.93 8.04 6.28
N PHE A 67 3.70 8.23 5.79
CA PHE A 67 2.49 7.81 6.46
C PHE A 67 2.42 6.28 6.56
N GLY A 68 2.53 5.58 5.43
CA GLY A 68 2.39 4.12 5.37
C GLY A 68 3.43 3.39 6.23
N VAL A 69 4.70 3.81 6.18
CA VAL A 69 5.78 3.17 6.95
C VAL A 69 5.63 3.38 8.47
N SER A 70 4.89 4.39 8.90
CA SER A 70 4.61 4.63 10.33
C SER A 70 3.53 3.71 10.90
N LEU A 71 2.76 3.03 10.06
CA LEU A 71 1.68 2.14 10.48
C LEU A 71 2.19 0.71 10.64
N SER A 72 1.80 0.06 11.74
CA SER A 72 2.08 -1.36 11.98
C SER A 72 0.87 -2.01 12.64
N HIS A 73 0.09 -2.76 11.85
CA HIS A 73 -1.11 -3.43 12.30
C HIS A 73 -1.42 -4.66 11.46
N PRO A 74 -1.86 -5.81 12.02
CA PRO A 74 -2.10 -7.04 11.26
C PRO A 74 -3.15 -6.90 10.16
N HIS A 75 -4.09 -5.94 10.27
CA HIS A 75 -5.15 -5.70 9.31
C HIS A 75 -4.90 -4.46 8.42
N ILE A 76 -3.68 -3.98 8.36
CA ILE A 76 -3.21 -2.93 7.43
C ILE A 76 -2.05 -3.52 6.61
N ALA A 77 -2.07 -3.33 5.31
CA ALA A 77 -0.97 -3.75 4.45
C ALA A 77 0.29 -2.94 4.78
N GLU A 78 1.41 -3.63 4.95
CA GLU A 78 2.68 -3.00 5.33
C GLU A 78 3.29 -2.21 4.18
N THR A 79 3.90 -1.08 4.53
CA THR A 79 4.76 -0.30 3.64
C THR A 79 6.20 -0.50 4.09
N TYR A 80 7.07 -0.93 3.17
CA TYR A 80 8.44 -1.34 3.53
C TYR A 80 9.49 -0.29 3.23
N SER A 81 9.51 0.24 2.00
CA SER A 81 10.55 1.15 1.53
C SER A 81 10.08 2.03 0.38
N LEU A 82 10.86 3.08 0.11
CA LEU A 82 10.74 3.92 -1.08
C LEU A 82 12.03 3.73 -1.88
N GLU A 83 11.95 3.21 -3.09
CA GLU A 83 13.10 2.80 -3.88
C GLU A 83 13.03 3.34 -5.31
N ASN A 84 14.19 3.64 -5.92
CA ASN A 84 14.28 3.82 -7.36
C ASN A 84 14.45 2.44 -8.01
N VAL A 85 13.44 2.01 -8.75
CA VAL A 85 13.41 0.71 -9.43
C VAL A 85 13.82 0.91 -10.89
N GLU A 86 14.80 0.14 -11.36
CA GLU A 86 15.31 0.25 -12.73
C GLU A 86 14.17 0.09 -13.76
N GLY A 87 14.05 1.06 -14.66
CA GLY A 87 13.01 1.10 -15.69
C GLY A 87 11.61 1.51 -15.23
N PHE A 88 11.38 1.69 -13.91
CA PHE A 88 10.05 2.01 -13.34
C PHE A 88 10.03 3.31 -12.53
N GLY A 89 11.22 3.87 -12.24
CA GLY A 89 11.34 5.09 -11.45
C GLY A 89 11.15 4.85 -9.96
N ARG A 90 10.75 5.90 -9.24
CA ARG A 90 10.57 5.84 -7.78
C ARG A 90 9.26 5.12 -7.42
N CYS A 91 9.37 4.06 -6.64
CA CYS A 91 8.26 3.22 -6.21
C CYS A 91 8.21 3.06 -4.69
N ILE A 92 7.03 3.09 -4.12
CA ILE A 92 6.77 2.60 -2.76
C ILE A 92 6.67 1.08 -2.83
N VAL A 93 7.46 0.39 -2.02
CA VAL A 93 7.42 -1.08 -1.86
C VAL A 93 6.46 -1.43 -0.75
N MET A 94 5.47 -2.25 -1.05
CA MET A 94 4.38 -2.60 -0.15
C MET A 94 4.16 -4.12 -0.08
N GLU A 95 3.47 -4.54 0.97
CA GLU A 95 3.01 -5.92 1.14
C GLU A 95 2.16 -6.37 -0.06
N TYR A 96 2.49 -7.53 -0.63
CA TYR A 96 1.61 -8.23 -1.54
C TYR A 96 0.59 -9.04 -0.75
N VAL A 97 -0.68 -8.75 -0.93
CA VAL A 97 -1.79 -9.46 -0.29
C VAL A 97 -2.41 -10.44 -1.29
N ASP A 98 -2.24 -11.74 -1.06
CA ASP A 98 -2.94 -12.77 -1.84
C ASP A 98 -4.40 -12.84 -1.38
N GLY A 99 -5.26 -12.14 -2.09
CA GLY A 99 -6.66 -11.99 -1.72
C GLY A 99 -7.50 -11.36 -2.81
N THR A 100 -8.73 -11.05 -2.46
CA THR A 100 -9.71 -10.34 -3.30
C THR A 100 -10.21 -9.10 -2.57
N THR A 101 -10.78 -8.16 -3.29
CA THR A 101 -11.43 -7.01 -2.67
C THR A 101 -12.64 -7.44 -1.85
N LEU A 102 -13.02 -6.63 -0.86
CA LEU A 102 -14.26 -6.85 -0.09
C LEU A 102 -15.48 -6.93 -1.01
N ALA A 103 -15.50 -6.11 -2.07
CA ALA A 103 -16.61 -6.15 -3.06
C ALA A 103 -16.71 -7.52 -3.74
N GLU A 104 -15.60 -8.03 -4.26
CA GLU A 104 -15.53 -9.35 -4.90
C GLU A 104 -15.87 -10.48 -3.91
N TRP A 105 -15.31 -10.41 -2.70
CA TRP A 105 -15.58 -11.41 -1.67
C TRP A 105 -17.08 -11.47 -1.29
N LEU A 106 -17.75 -10.33 -1.20
CA LEU A 106 -19.20 -10.29 -0.92
C LEU A 106 -20.05 -10.97 -2.00
N THR A 107 -19.59 -11.01 -3.26
CA THR A 107 -20.31 -11.73 -4.34
C THR A 107 -20.32 -13.24 -4.13
N THR A 108 -19.41 -13.79 -3.33
CA THR A 108 -19.39 -15.21 -2.97
C THR A 108 -20.46 -15.61 -1.95
N ASN A 109 -21.27 -14.67 -1.51
CA ASN A 109 -22.31 -14.85 -0.50
C ASN A 109 -21.80 -15.48 0.82
N PRO A 110 -20.80 -14.87 1.46
CA PRO A 110 -20.20 -15.40 2.68
C PRO A 110 -21.20 -15.53 3.83
N SER A 111 -20.97 -16.48 4.73
CA SER A 111 -21.82 -16.71 5.91
C SER A 111 -21.90 -15.47 6.80
N LYS A 112 -22.93 -15.41 7.64
CA LYS A 112 -23.07 -14.32 8.62
C LYS A 112 -21.86 -14.23 9.55
N SER A 113 -21.35 -15.38 10.03
CA SER A 113 -20.17 -15.41 10.90
C SER A 113 -18.90 -14.92 10.21
N ALA A 114 -18.71 -15.27 8.92
CA ALA A 114 -17.57 -14.77 8.13
C ALA A 114 -17.65 -13.25 7.97
N ARG A 115 -18.83 -12.71 7.65
CA ARG A 115 -19.05 -11.25 7.55
C ARG A 115 -18.79 -10.53 8.87
N GLN A 116 -19.24 -11.10 10.00
CA GLN A 116 -18.96 -10.55 11.32
C GLN A 116 -17.47 -10.54 11.62
N ARG A 117 -16.74 -11.61 11.31
CA ARG A 117 -15.30 -11.70 11.51
C ARG A 117 -14.56 -10.64 10.70
N VAL A 118 -14.91 -10.47 9.43
CA VAL A 118 -14.32 -9.43 8.56
C VAL A 118 -14.60 -8.02 9.12
N MET A 119 -15.83 -7.76 9.55
CA MET A 119 -16.21 -6.46 10.13
C MET A 119 -15.41 -6.16 11.39
N MET A 120 -15.23 -7.12 12.29
CA MET A 120 -14.47 -6.93 13.53
C MET A 120 -13.02 -6.61 13.25
N GLN A 121 -12.38 -7.28 12.28
CA GLN A 121 -11.00 -6.99 11.89
C GLN A 121 -10.86 -5.60 11.24
N LEU A 122 -11.84 -5.19 10.43
CA LEU A 122 -11.85 -3.85 9.85
C LEU A 122 -11.98 -2.76 10.92
N LEU A 123 -12.88 -2.97 11.90
CA LEU A 123 -13.05 -2.04 13.02
C LEU A 123 -11.77 -1.94 13.86
N ASP A 124 -11.08 -3.06 14.11
CA ASP A 124 -9.80 -3.10 14.81
C ASP A 124 -8.73 -2.25 14.10
N ALA A 125 -8.61 -2.38 12.78
CA ALA A 125 -7.73 -1.53 11.98
C ALA A 125 -8.08 -0.04 12.05
N LEU A 126 -9.37 0.28 11.98
CA LEU A 126 -9.84 1.67 12.06
C LEU A 126 -9.64 2.26 13.47
N GLU A 127 -9.87 1.48 14.53
CA GLU A 127 -9.59 1.88 15.90
C GLU A 127 -8.10 2.22 16.07
N TYR A 128 -7.21 1.36 15.55
CA TYR A 128 -5.77 1.62 15.56
C TYR A 128 -5.42 2.95 14.87
N ILE A 129 -5.92 3.19 13.66
CA ILE A 129 -5.66 4.43 12.91
C ILE A 129 -6.18 5.65 13.69
N HIS A 130 -7.41 5.57 14.22
CA HIS A 130 -8.02 6.66 14.97
C HIS A 130 -7.30 6.93 16.30
N SER A 131 -6.74 5.89 16.94
CA SER A 131 -5.93 6.07 18.16
C SER A 131 -4.66 6.89 17.90
N LEU A 132 -4.16 6.87 16.67
CA LEU A 132 -3.05 7.71 16.19
C LEU A 132 -3.51 9.09 15.70
N GLN A 133 -4.79 9.44 15.88
CA GLN A 133 -5.42 10.68 15.38
C GLN A 133 -5.37 10.81 13.85
N LEU A 134 -5.37 9.68 13.15
CA LEU A 134 -5.35 9.58 11.70
C LEU A 134 -6.70 9.13 11.17
N VAL A 135 -6.99 9.47 9.92
CA VAL A 135 -8.20 9.07 9.20
C VAL A 135 -7.79 8.48 7.84
N HIS A 136 -8.47 7.43 7.41
CA HIS A 136 -8.14 6.75 6.14
C HIS A 136 -8.42 7.60 4.91
N HIS A 137 -9.43 8.46 4.93
CA HIS A 137 -9.91 9.36 3.88
C HIS A 137 -10.43 8.72 2.57
N ASP A 138 -10.13 7.45 2.28
CA ASP A 138 -10.61 6.74 1.07
C ASP A 138 -11.10 5.32 1.40
N LEU A 139 -11.88 5.18 2.49
CA LEU A 139 -12.43 3.89 2.89
C LEU A 139 -13.54 3.47 1.93
N LYS A 140 -13.28 2.40 1.18
CA LYS A 140 -14.22 1.79 0.23
C LYS A 140 -13.90 0.32 0.03
N SER A 141 -14.85 -0.45 -0.50
CA SER A 141 -14.73 -1.90 -0.64
C SER A 141 -13.55 -2.35 -1.52
N SER A 142 -13.10 -1.51 -2.46
CA SER A 142 -11.93 -1.79 -3.30
C SER A 142 -10.58 -1.55 -2.58
N ASN A 143 -10.59 -0.87 -1.42
CA ASN A 143 -9.41 -0.62 -0.59
C ASN A 143 -9.37 -1.51 0.65
N ILE A 144 -10.21 -2.54 0.69
CA ILE A 144 -10.24 -3.57 1.71
C ILE A 144 -10.03 -4.92 1.02
N LEU A 145 -8.90 -5.57 1.31
CA LEU A 145 -8.60 -6.90 0.78
C LEU A 145 -8.92 -7.97 1.82
N ILE A 146 -9.42 -9.09 1.34
CA ILE A 146 -9.69 -10.30 2.14
C ILE A 146 -8.75 -11.39 1.64
N THR A 147 -7.87 -11.88 2.51
CA THR A 147 -6.90 -12.91 2.16
C THR A 147 -7.60 -14.22 1.80
N ARG A 148 -7.06 -14.95 0.81
CA ARG A 148 -7.58 -16.28 0.42
C ARG A 148 -7.47 -17.29 1.55
N ASN A 149 -6.37 -17.22 2.29
CA ASN A 149 -6.11 -18.10 3.42
C ASN A 149 -6.38 -17.34 4.74
N GLY A 150 -7.22 -17.92 5.60
CA GLY A 150 -7.43 -17.44 6.95
C GLY A 150 -8.44 -16.31 7.10
N LEU A 151 -9.05 -15.81 6.02
CA LEU A 151 -10.07 -14.77 6.06
C LEU A 151 -9.60 -13.54 6.86
N ASN A 152 -8.42 -12.99 6.52
CA ASN A 152 -7.86 -11.82 7.17
C ASN A 152 -8.11 -10.57 6.32
N VAL A 153 -8.48 -9.49 6.99
CA VAL A 153 -8.62 -8.16 6.37
C VAL A 153 -7.25 -7.51 6.24
N LYS A 154 -7.02 -6.87 5.10
CA LYS A 154 -5.89 -5.95 4.88
C LYS A 154 -6.42 -4.66 4.26
N LEU A 155 -6.33 -3.58 5.02
CA LEU A 155 -6.68 -2.23 4.57
C LEU A 155 -5.52 -1.66 3.75
N ILE A 156 -5.82 -1.08 2.58
CA ILE A 156 -4.84 -0.52 1.65
C ILE A 156 -5.23 0.90 1.22
N ASP A 157 -4.31 1.60 0.57
CA ASP A 157 -4.52 2.90 -0.08
C ASP A 157 -5.19 3.96 0.79
N PHE A 158 -4.38 4.62 1.62
CA PHE A 158 -4.82 5.80 2.39
C PHE A 158 -4.95 7.01 1.47
N GLY A 159 -6.08 7.72 1.55
CA GLY A 159 -6.31 8.98 0.84
C GLY A 159 -5.61 10.14 1.55
N LEU A 160 -4.50 10.61 1.00
CA LEU A 160 -3.72 11.76 1.49
C LEU A 160 -4.05 13.03 0.72
#